data_0908d8c88d54851789bf4708c4168d26
#
_entry.id   0908d8c88d54851789bf4708c4168d26
#
_cell.length_a   1.000
_cell.length_b   1.000
_cell.length_c   1.000
_cell.angle_alpha   90.00
_cell.angle_beta   90.00
_cell.angle_gamma   90.00
#
_symmetry.space_group_name_H-M   'P 1'
#
loop_
_entity.id
_entity.type
_entity.pdbx_description
1 polymer ?
#
loop_
_entity_poly.entity_id
_entity_poly.type
_entity_poly.pdbx_seq_one_letter_code
_entity_poly.pdbx_strand_id
1 'polypeptide(L)'
;MVKLSKETHLEMFTKMERIREFDSRINKLVRRGFVQGMTHFSVGEEAANVGAVQHLSYDDIFFSNHRGHGQSIAQDMDLNKMMAELAGKATGVSKGRGGSMHLADFEKGNYGTNGIVGGGYALAVGAALTQQYKETGNIVVAFSGDGATNEGSFHESVNMAATWKLPVIFFIINNRYGISMDIHKATNTPHLYTRAEAYGIPGFYCEDGNDVLAVYETMGKAVEHVRGGNGPAIVEVESYRWFGHSTADAGVYRTKEEVDEWKNNNDPIIKYRNYLVSENIASAEELDAIQSQVKAEVDSAYEFAQNSPDPELSVAFEDVWVD
;
A
#
# COMPACT_ATOMS: atom_id res chain seq x y z
N MET A 1 19.89 13.31 4.89
CA MET A 1 18.54 13.27 5.51
C MET A 1 17.76 14.51 5.07
N VAL A 2 16.61 14.31 4.45
CA VAL A 2 15.69 15.39 4.07
C VAL A 2 15.14 16.01 5.36
N LYS A 3 15.19 17.35 5.47
CA LYS A 3 14.56 18.05 6.59
C LYS A 3 13.05 18.14 6.35
N LEU A 4 12.30 17.26 7.00
CA LEU A 4 10.84 17.33 7.05
C LEU A 4 10.39 18.28 8.16
N SER A 5 9.20 18.88 8.00
CA SER A 5 8.58 19.66 9.07
C SER A 5 8.08 18.75 10.19
N LYS A 6 7.87 19.28 11.40
CA LYS A 6 7.25 18.53 12.50
C LYS A 6 5.87 18.00 12.08
N GLU A 7 5.09 18.81 11.39
CA GLU A 7 3.76 18.48 10.91
C GLU A 7 3.79 17.25 9.99
N THR A 8 4.73 17.20 9.04
CA THR A 8 4.92 16.06 8.13
C THR A 8 5.32 14.80 8.91
N HIS A 9 6.21 14.92 9.89
CA HIS A 9 6.58 13.79 10.74
C HIS A 9 5.39 13.23 11.51
N LEU A 10 4.56 14.10 12.12
CA LEU A 10 3.37 13.68 12.87
C LEU A 10 2.29 13.09 11.96
N GLU A 11 2.12 13.64 10.76
CA GLU A 11 1.23 13.09 9.75
C GLU A 11 1.64 11.66 9.36
N MET A 12 2.91 11.44 9.02
CA MET A 12 3.43 10.10 8.69
C MET A 12 3.20 9.12 9.85
N PHE A 13 3.49 9.53 11.08
CA PHE A 13 3.26 8.70 12.26
C PHE A 13 1.78 8.36 12.43
N THR A 14 0.90 9.34 12.28
CA THR A 14 -0.55 9.17 12.36
C THR A 14 -1.05 8.18 11.30
N LYS A 15 -0.58 8.30 10.05
CA LYS A 15 -0.94 7.38 8.97
C LYS A 15 -0.47 5.94 9.24
N MET A 16 0.73 5.76 9.77
CA MET A 16 1.23 4.43 10.15
C MET A 16 0.36 3.80 11.25
N GLU A 17 0.00 4.57 12.28
CA GLU A 17 -0.91 4.13 13.36
C GLU A 17 -2.30 3.80 12.83
N ARG A 18 -2.84 4.60 11.90
CA ARG A 18 -4.14 4.32 11.24
C ARG A 18 -4.12 2.98 10.51
N ILE A 19 -3.08 2.68 9.75
CA ILE A 19 -2.93 1.40 9.05
C ILE A 19 -2.91 0.24 10.05
N ARG A 20 -2.10 0.35 11.10
CA ARG A 20 -1.97 -0.67 12.14
C ARG A 20 -3.29 -0.93 12.87
N GLU A 21 -3.94 0.12 13.36
CA GLU A 21 -5.16 -0.01 14.14
C GLU A 21 -6.33 -0.48 13.27
N PHE A 22 -6.47 0.06 12.05
CA PHE A 22 -7.51 -0.34 11.11
C PHE A 22 -7.42 -1.84 10.78
N ASP A 23 -6.27 -2.31 10.32
CA ASP A 23 -6.08 -3.72 9.94
C ASP A 23 -6.19 -4.67 11.16
N SER A 24 -5.69 -4.24 12.32
CA SER A 24 -5.83 -4.99 13.58
C SER A 24 -7.31 -5.11 13.99
N ARG A 25 -8.10 -4.05 13.78
CA ARG A 25 -9.55 -4.05 14.02
C ARG A 25 -10.26 -4.97 13.02
N ILE A 26 -9.94 -4.86 11.73
CA ILE A 26 -10.52 -5.72 10.70
C ILE A 26 -10.25 -7.20 10.97
N ASN A 27 -9.05 -7.57 11.39
CA ASN A 27 -8.72 -8.96 11.75
C ASN A 27 -9.64 -9.50 12.86
N LYS A 28 -9.98 -8.68 13.86
CA LYS A 28 -10.93 -9.07 14.91
C LYS A 28 -12.36 -9.18 14.35
N LEU A 29 -12.75 -8.29 13.43
CA LEU A 29 -14.09 -8.27 12.83
C LEU A 29 -14.33 -9.43 11.86
N VAL A 30 -13.32 -9.85 11.11
CA VAL A 30 -13.38 -11.07 10.29
C VAL A 30 -13.66 -12.30 11.16
N ARG A 31 -12.93 -12.46 12.28
CA ARG A 31 -13.15 -13.58 13.22
C ARG A 31 -14.52 -13.58 13.85
N ARG A 32 -15.21 -12.44 13.92
CA ARG A 32 -16.60 -12.29 14.41
C ARG A 32 -17.64 -12.42 13.31
N GLY A 33 -17.24 -12.59 12.05
CA GLY A 33 -18.14 -12.70 10.90
C GLY A 33 -18.76 -11.39 10.45
N PHE A 34 -18.31 -10.22 10.97
CA PHE A 34 -18.80 -8.91 10.55
C PHE A 34 -18.22 -8.49 9.20
N VAL A 35 -16.95 -8.76 8.96
CA VAL A 35 -16.29 -8.63 7.66
C VAL A 35 -16.19 -10.00 7.01
N GLN A 36 -16.69 -10.11 5.79
CA GLN A 36 -16.74 -11.38 5.06
C GLN A 36 -15.70 -11.40 3.92
N GLY A 37 -15.41 -12.62 3.43
CA GLY A 37 -14.47 -12.81 2.35
C GLY A 37 -12.99 -12.84 2.79
N MET A 38 -12.11 -12.95 1.81
CA MET A 38 -10.67 -12.94 2.06
C MET A 38 -10.18 -11.52 2.29
N THR A 39 -9.47 -11.32 3.39
CA THR A 39 -8.86 -10.03 3.75
C THR A 39 -7.35 -10.20 3.88
N HIS A 40 -6.62 -9.21 3.39
CA HIS A 40 -5.17 -9.17 3.40
C HIS A 40 -4.71 -7.91 4.12
N PHE A 41 -3.79 -8.03 5.05
CA PHE A 41 -3.40 -6.95 5.95
C PHE A 41 -2.03 -6.35 5.58
N SER A 42 -1.90 -5.05 5.75
CA SER A 42 -0.65 -4.29 5.57
C SER A 42 0.17 -4.16 6.87
N VAL A 43 -0.21 -4.90 7.93
CA VAL A 43 0.49 -4.87 9.21
C VAL A 43 1.91 -5.43 9.08
N GLY A 44 2.89 -4.61 9.48
CA GLY A 44 4.32 -4.83 9.28
C GLY A 44 4.90 -4.08 8.08
N GLU A 45 4.05 -3.55 7.20
CA GLU A 45 4.43 -2.82 5.98
C GLU A 45 4.07 -1.31 6.06
N GLU A 46 3.74 -0.78 7.25
CA GLU A 46 3.22 0.59 7.43
C GLU A 46 4.21 1.63 6.92
N ALA A 47 5.50 1.45 7.22
CA ALA A 47 6.55 2.37 6.77
C ALA A 47 6.72 2.36 5.25
N ALA A 48 6.68 1.17 4.62
CA ALA A 48 6.76 1.03 3.17
C ALA A 48 5.61 1.76 2.47
N ASN A 49 4.39 1.63 3.01
CA ASN A 49 3.20 2.27 2.47
C ASN A 49 3.24 3.79 2.63
N VAL A 50 3.47 4.28 3.86
CA VAL A 50 3.42 5.72 4.15
C VAL A 50 4.59 6.45 3.51
N GLY A 51 5.82 5.91 3.61
CA GLY A 51 7.00 6.55 3.01
C GLY A 51 6.90 6.71 1.50
N ALA A 52 6.29 5.73 0.81
CA ALA A 52 6.07 5.82 -0.64
C ALA A 52 4.98 6.83 -1.01
N VAL A 53 3.81 6.74 -0.36
CA VAL A 53 2.63 7.54 -0.71
C VAL A 53 2.81 9.02 -0.35
N GLN A 54 3.64 9.36 0.64
CA GLN A 54 3.90 10.75 1.06
C GLN A 54 4.45 11.66 -0.04
N HIS A 55 4.94 11.11 -1.16
CA HIS A 55 5.38 11.87 -2.33
C HIS A 55 4.28 12.10 -3.38
N LEU A 56 3.11 11.51 -3.20
CA LEU A 56 2.03 11.58 -4.17
C LEU A 56 1.05 12.70 -3.81
N SER A 57 0.65 13.45 -4.83
CA SER A 57 -0.54 14.31 -4.75
C SER A 57 -1.80 13.49 -5.06
N TYR A 58 -2.99 14.08 -4.85
CA TYR A 58 -4.23 13.43 -5.25
C TYR A 58 -4.44 13.40 -6.77
N ASP A 59 -3.68 14.18 -7.54
CA ASP A 59 -3.71 14.16 -9.01
C ASP A 59 -2.81 13.06 -9.59
N ASP A 60 -1.86 12.53 -8.80
CA ASP A 60 -1.10 11.35 -9.17
C ASP A 60 -1.98 10.11 -9.06
N ILE A 61 -1.70 9.11 -9.87
CA ILE A 61 -2.51 7.90 -9.92
C ILE A 61 -1.73 6.74 -9.30
N PHE A 62 -2.39 5.92 -8.50
CA PHE A 62 -1.82 4.63 -8.15
C PHE A 62 -2.81 3.49 -8.34
N PHE A 63 -2.24 2.33 -8.65
CA PHE A 63 -2.89 1.03 -8.61
C PHE A 63 -2.21 0.18 -7.54
N SER A 64 -3.00 -0.55 -6.79
CA SER A 64 -2.48 -1.43 -5.76
C SER A 64 -2.94 -2.88 -5.95
N ASN A 65 -2.45 -3.75 -5.10
CA ASN A 65 -2.75 -5.18 -5.08
C ASN A 65 -3.84 -5.50 -4.02
N HIS A 66 -4.04 -6.79 -3.74
CA HIS A 66 -4.98 -7.27 -2.73
C HIS A 66 -4.68 -6.81 -1.30
N ARG A 67 -3.46 -6.29 -1.02
CA ARG A 67 -3.01 -5.75 0.28
C ARG A 67 -3.01 -4.22 0.26
N GLY A 68 -4.06 -3.63 -0.32
CA GLY A 68 -4.11 -2.21 -0.64
C GLY A 68 -4.62 -1.30 0.49
N HIS A 69 -4.91 -1.81 1.68
CA HIS A 69 -5.39 -0.98 2.79
C HIS A 69 -4.35 0.08 3.18
N GLY A 70 -3.06 -0.32 3.23
CA GLY A 70 -1.97 0.57 3.62
C GLY A 70 -1.85 1.78 2.71
N GLN A 71 -1.79 1.59 1.39
CA GLN A 71 -1.70 2.69 0.43
C GLN A 71 -2.96 3.57 0.43
N SER A 72 -4.14 2.94 0.54
CA SER A 72 -5.42 3.66 0.58
C SER A 72 -5.50 4.58 1.80
N ILE A 73 -5.13 4.10 2.99
CA ILE A 73 -5.10 4.89 4.23
C ILE A 73 -4.00 5.97 4.16
N ALA A 74 -2.82 5.63 3.64
CA ALA A 74 -1.73 6.59 3.47
C ALA A 74 -2.10 7.74 2.53
N GLN A 75 -3.01 7.51 1.56
CA GLN A 75 -3.54 8.52 0.63
C GLN A 75 -4.86 9.14 1.13
N ASP A 76 -5.15 9.03 2.43
CA ASP A 76 -6.27 9.68 3.10
C ASP A 76 -7.66 9.23 2.59
N MET A 77 -7.82 7.96 2.21
CA MET A 77 -9.14 7.38 1.97
C MET A 77 -9.95 7.39 3.28
N ASP A 78 -11.22 7.72 3.20
CA ASP A 78 -12.12 7.83 4.36
C ASP A 78 -12.27 6.47 5.06
N LEU A 79 -11.83 6.39 6.32
CA LEU A 79 -11.88 5.16 7.13
C LEU A 79 -13.31 4.65 7.36
N ASN A 80 -14.31 5.56 7.44
CA ASN A 80 -15.72 5.16 7.60
C ASN A 80 -16.19 4.41 6.35
N LYS A 81 -15.91 4.97 5.16
CA LYS A 81 -16.29 4.36 3.89
C LYS A 81 -15.51 3.08 3.62
N MET A 82 -14.21 3.02 3.99
CA MET A 82 -13.43 1.79 3.89
C MET A 82 -14.01 0.70 4.79
N MET A 83 -14.28 1.00 6.05
CA MET A 83 -14.85 0.03 7.01
C MET A 83 -16.21 -0.48 6.53
N ALA A 84 -17.07 0.42 6.02
CA ALA A 84 -18.37 0.08 5.46
C ALA A 84 -18.24 -0.81 4.22
N GLU A 85 -17.27 -0.54 3.33
CA GLU A 85 -16.99 -1.37 2.15
C GLU A 85 -16.60 -2.80 2.53
N LEU A 86 -15.67 -2.95 3.48
CA LEU A 86 -15.23 -4.26 3.95
C LEU A 86 -16.36 -5.04 4.65
N ALA A 87 -17.33 -4.33 5.24
CA ALA A 87 -18.53 -4.90 5.83
C ALA A 87 -19.66 -5.15 4.82
N GLY A 88 -19.46 -4.85 3.53
CA GLY A 88 -20.47 -5.02 2.48
C GLY A 88 -21.64 -4.05 2.58
N LYS A 89 -21.43 -2.83 3.11
CA LYS A 89 -22.49 -1.84 3.35
C LYS A 89 -22.61 -0.85 2.19
N ALA A 90 -23.84 -0.37 1.98
CA ALA A 90 -24.18 0.56 0.89
C ALA A 90 -23.38 1.88 0.92
N THR A 91 -22.90 2.29 2.10
CA THR A 91 -22.11 3.51 2.31
C THR A 91 -20.62 3.33 2.06
N GLY A 92 -20.20 2.12 1.64
CA GLY A 92 -18.83 1.83 1.26
C GLY A 92 -18.41 2.55 -0.01
N VAL A 93 -17.07 2.65 -0.25
CA VAL A 93 -16.49 3.35 -1.41
C VAL A 93 -16.96 2.79 -2.76
N SER A 94 -17.30 1.50 -2.81
CA SER A 94 -17.85 0.80 -3.97
C SER A 94 -19.26 0.26 -3.71
N LYS A 95 -20.02 0.91 -2.84
CA LYS A 95 -21.40 0.54 -2.42
C LYS A 95 -21.47 -0.88 -1.82
N GLY A 96 -20.41 -1.34 -1.16
CA GLY A 96 -20.31 -2.66 -0.54
C GLY A 96 -20.06 -3.83 -1.51
N ARG A 97 -19.73 -3.56 -2.77
CA ARG A 97 -19.54 -4.58 -3.82
C ARG A 97 -18.11 -5.09 -3.97
N GLY A 98 -17.12 -4.27 -3.58
CA GLY A 98 -15.70 -4.56 -3.82
C GLY A 98 -15.04 -5.33 -2.67
N GLY A 99 -15.39 -5.01 -1.45
CA GLY A 99 -14.77 -5.58 -0.25
C GLY A 99 -13.29 -5.20 -0.13
N SER A 100 -12.53 -5.99 0.65
CA SER A 100 -11.13 -5.70 1.03
C SER A 100 -10.17 -5.52 -0.16
N MET A 101 -10.38 -6.24 -1.27
CA MET A 101 -9.41 -6.30 -2.37
C MET A 101 -9.72 -5.35 -3.53
N HIS A 102 -10.84 -4.61 -3.48
CA HIS A 102 -11.29 -3.77 -4.58
C HIS A 102 -11.71 -2.37 -4.10
N LEU A 103 -10.81 -1.75 -3.33
CA LEU A 103 -10.95 -0.36 -2.89
C LEU A 103 -10.53 0.58 -4.01
N ALA A 104 -11.33 1.62 -4.25
CA ALA A 104 -11.00 2.68 -5.19
C ALA A 104 -11.54 4.02 -4.69
N ASP A 105 -10.78 5.09 -4.90
CA ASP A 105 -11.18 6.48 -4.62
C ASP A 105 -10.44 7.39 -5.61
N PHE A 106 -11.09 7.70 -6.72
CA PHE A 106 -10.48 8.49 -7.80
C PHE A 106 -10.14 9.92 -7.37
N GLU A 107 -10.87 10.47 -6.40
CA GLU A 107 -10.60 11.82 -5.87
C GLU A 107 -9.29 11.86 -5.05
N LYS A 108 -8.84 10.70 -4.60
CA LYS A 108 -7.59 10.50 -3.86
C LYS A 108 -6.48 9.87 -4.72
N GLY A 109 -6.66 9.77 -6.03
CA GLY A 109 -5.70 9.13 -6.92
C GLY A 109 -5.62 7.60 -6.81
N ASN A 110 -6.46 6.97 -5.99
CA ASN A 110 -6.56 5.51 -5.89
C ASN A 110 -7.46 4.97 -7.00
N TYR A 111 -6.85 4.47 -8.08
CA TYR A 111 -7.56 3.94 -9.24
C TYR A 111 -7.89 2.45 -9.12
N GLY A 112 -7.65 1.87 -7.97
CA GLY A 112 -8.14 0.56 -7.58
C GLY A 112 -7.08 -0.36 -7.01
N THR A 113 -7.53 -1.15 -6.04
CA THR A 113 -6.81 -2.34 -5.59
C THR A 113 -7.31 -3.55 -6.37
N ASN A 114 -6.49 -4.60 -6.51
CA ASN A 114 -6.80 -5.72 -7.38
C ASN A 114 -6.42 -7.06 -6.75
N GLY A 115 -7.36 -8.01 -6.74
CA GLY A 115 -7.11 -9.38 -6.30
C GLY A 115 -6.25 -10.20 -7.28
N ILE A 116 -6.13 -9.78 -8.53
CA ILE A 116 -5.32 -10.48 -9.54
C ILE A 116 -3.85 -10.06 -9.38
N VAL A 117 -2.99 -11.02 -9.10
CA VAL A 117 -1.55 -10.78 -8.96
C VAL A 117 -0.98 -10.27 -10.29
N GLY A 118 -0.27 -9.13 -10.24
CA GLY A 118 0.26 -8.49 -11.44
C GLY A 118 -0.76 -7.73 -12.29
N GLY A 119 -2.06 -7.80 -11.98
CA GLY A 119 -3.13 -7.19 -12.78
C GLY A 119 -3.08 -5.65 -12.83
N GLY A 120 -2.44 -5.00 -11.86
CA GLY A 120 -2.28 -3.55 -11.83
C GLY A 120 -1.24 -2.98 -12.80
N TYR A 121 -0.29 -3.78 -13.26
CA TYR A 121 0.83 -3.28 -14.07
C TYR A 121 0.41 -2.70 -15.41
N ALA A 122 -0.37 -3.44 -16.19
CA ALA A 122 -0.85 -2.98 -17.48
C ALA A 122 -1.80 -1.78 -17.36
N LEU A 123 -2.61 -1.74 -16.30
CA LEU A 123 -3.48 -0.60 -15.99
C LEU A 123 -2.66 0.66 -15.69
N ALA A 124 -1.60 0.51 -14.89
CA ALA A 124 -0.69 1.62 -14.57
C ALA A 124 0.03 2.15 -15.82
N VAL A 125 0.47 1.28 -16.73
CA VAL A 125 1.06 1.69 -18.01
C VAL A 125 0.06 2.45 -18.87
N GLY A 126 -1.19 2.00 -18.95
CA GLY A 126 -2.25 2.71 -19.68
C GLY A 126 -2.56 4.09 -19.08
N ALA A 127 -2.61 4.18 -17.75
CA ALA A 127 -2.79 5.46 -17.05
C ALA A 127 -1.58 6.39 -17.29
N ALA A 128 -0.35 5.87 -17.22
CA ALA A 128 0.86 6.65 -17.46
C ALA A 128 0.94 7.15 -18.91
N LEU A 129 0.54 6.36 -19.89
CA LEU A 129 0.40 6.80 -21.27
C LEU A 129 -0.61 7.96 -21.37
N THR A 130 -1.71 7.88 -20.64
CA THR A 130 -2.71 8.96 -20.59
C THR A 130 -2.14 10.24 -20.00
N GLN A 131 -1.36 10.14 -18.88
CA GLN A 131 -0.72 11.30 -18.27
C GLN A 131 0.29 11.94 -19.22
N GLN A 132 1.09 11.14 -19.91
CA GLN A 132 2.05 11.64 -20.91
C GLN A 132 1.34 12.29 -22.09
N TYR A 133 0.30 11.63 -22.65
CA TYR A 133 -0.44 12.17 -23.80
C TYR A 133 -1.16 13.49 -23.49
N LYS A 134 -1.66 13.64 -22.26
CA LYS A 134 -2.32 14.86 -21.78
C LYS A 134 -1.35 15.91 -21.24
N GLU A 135 -0.06 15.61 -21.15
CA GLU A 135 0.99 16.48 -20.63
C GLU A 135 0.66 17.04 -19.23
N THR A 136 0.08 16.22 -18.34
CA THR A 136 -0.39 16.66 -17.01
C THR A 136 0.75 16.96 -16.04
N GLY A 137 1.92 16.33 -16.23
CA GLY A 137 3.03 16.32 -15.26
C GLY A 137 2.84 15.35 -14.09
N ASN A 138 1.69 14.67 -14.00
CA ASN A 138 1.40 13.70 -12.96
C ASN A 138 2.11 12.36 -13.25
N ILE A 139 2.39 11.61 -12.19
CA ILE A 139 3.00 10.29 -12.28
C ILE A 139 2.01 9.19 -11.91
N VAL A 140 2.36 7.96 -12.27
CA VAL A 140 1.59 6.78 -11.90
C VAL A 140 2.46 5.84 -11.06
N VAL A 141 1.89 5.21 -10.04
CA VAL A 141 2.58 4.20 -9.23
C VAL A 141 1.82 2.87 -9.30
N ALA A 142 2.54 1.81 -9.65
CA ALA A 142 2.03 0.43 -9.58
C ALA A 142 2.61 -0.25 -8.34
N PHE A 143 1.82 -0.36 -7.26
CA PHE A 143 2.22 -1.09 -6.06
C PHE A 143 2.03 -2.59 -6.24
N SER A 144 3.03 -3.38 -5.86
CA SER A 144 2.99 -4.83 -5.94
C SER A 144 3.81 -5.49 -4.84
N GLY A 145 3.62 -6.80 -4.64
CA GLY A 145 4.51 -7.62 -3.83
C GLY A 145 5.59 -8.27 -4.68
N ASP A 146 6.57 -8.89 -4.02
CA ASP A 146 7.67 -9.63 -4.63
C ASP A 146 7.19 -10.74 -5.59
N GLY A 147 6.19 -11.53 -5.20
CA GLY A 147 5.65 -12.61 -6.03
C GLY A 147 5.07 -12.14 -7.36
N ALA A 148 4.49 -10.94 -7.41
CA ALA A 148 3.91 -10.38 -8.62
C ALA A 148 4.95 -10.08 -9.72
N THR A 149 6.20 -9.87 -9.36
CA THR A 149 7.27 -9.57 -10.31
C THR A 149 7.68 -10.77 -11.19
N ASN A 150 7.17 -11.97 -10.88
CA ASN A 150 7.37 -13.17 -11.69
C ASN A 150 6.25 -13.41 -12.70
N GLU A 151 5.19 -12.58 -12.68
CA GLU A 151 4.16 -12.60 -13.71
C GLU A 151 4.68 -12.02 -15.03
N GLY A 152 4.27 -12.60 -16.17
CA GLY A 152 4.62 -12.09 -17.49
C GLY A 152 4.23 -10.63 -17.67
N SER A 153 3.08 -10.22 -17.12
CA SER A 153 2.57 -8.86 -17.16
C SER A 153 3.52 -7.82 -16.56
N PHE A 154 4.35 -8.18 -15.56
CA PHE A 154 5.40 -7.29 -15.05
C PHE A 154 6.40 -6.96 -16.15
N HIS A 155 6.97 -8.00 -16.79
CA HIS A 155 8.00 -7.85 -17.82
C HIS A 155 7.51 -7.09 -19.04
N GLU A 156 6.30 -7.40 -19.50
CA GLU A 156 5.64 -6.74 -20.63
C GLU A 156 5.39 -5.26 -20.33
N SER A 157 4.86 -4.95 -19.15
CA SER A 157 4.55 -3.59 -18.71
C SER A 157 5.80 -2.74 -18.53
N VAL A 158 6.83 -3.25 -17.86
CA VAL A 158 8.10 -2.54 -17.67
C VAL A 158 8.76 -2.25 -19.02
N ASN A 159 8.81 -3.23 -19.92
CA ASN A 159 9.37 -3.06 -21.27
C ASN A 159 8.61 -1.99 -22.06
N MET A 160 7.28 -2.01 -22.04
CA MET A 160 6.45 -1.01 -22.72
C MET A 160 6.68 0.40 -22.14
N ALA A 161 6.66 0.51 -20.81
CA ALA A 161 6.89 1.78 -20.13
C ALA A 161 8.28 2.35 -20.43
N ALA A 162 9.32 1.52 -20.43
CA ALA A 162 10.68 1.92 -20.76
C ALA A 162 10.80 2.39 -22.20
N THR A 163 10.23 1.65 -23.15
CA THR A 163 10.27 1.96 -24.58
C THR A 163 9.62 3.32 -24.89
N TRP A 164 8.53 3.64 -24.21
CA TRP A 164 7.76 4.88 -24.42
C TRP A 164 8.12 5.98 -23.42
N LYS A 165 9.05 5.72 -22.49
CA LYS A 165 9.47 6.66 -21.42
C LYS A 165 8.31 7.18 -20.60
N LEU A 166 7.39 6.29 -20.24
CA LEU A 166 6.17 6.64 -19.51
C LEU A 166 6.46 7.07 -18.06
N PRO A 167 5.68 8.01 -17.50
CA PRO A 167 5.85 8.50 -16.13
C PRO A 167 5.26 7.51 -15.11
N VAL A 168 5.88 6.33 -14.96
CA VAL A 168 5.40 5.28 -14.03
C VAL A 168 6.52 4.75 -13.14
N ILE A 169 6.20 4.53 -11.88
CA ILE A 169 7.04 3.85 -10.88
C ILE A 169 6.43 2.47 -10.60
N PHE A 170 7.22 1.41 -10.78
CA PHE A 170 6.90 0.07 -10.34
C PHE A 170 7.45 -0.12 -8.94
N PHE A 171 6.58 0.03 -7.92
CA PHE A 171 6.94 -0.03 -6.52
C PHE A 171 6.68 -1.43 -5.95
N ILE A 172 7.75 -2.11 -5.53
CA ILE A 172 7.73 -3.50 -5.06
C ILE A 172 7.95 -3.50 -3.55
N ILE A 173 6.93 -3.92 -2.79
CA ILE A 173 7.08 -4.26 -1.37
C ILE A 173 7.50 -5.72 -1.30
N ASN A 174 8.79 -5.93 -1.13
CA ASN A 174 9.36 -7.26 -0.94
C ASN A 174 9.17 -7.68 0.52
N ASN A 175 8.06 -8.35 0.79
CA ASN A 175 7.73 -8.85 2.14
C ASN A 175 8.17 -10.31 2.35
N ARG A 176 9.06 -10.81 1.48
CA ARG A 176 9.74 -12.11 1.48
C ARG A 176 8.89 -13.31 1.06
N TYR A 177 7.58 -13.19 0.98
CA TYR A 177 6.72 -14.36 0.71
C TYR A 177 5.63 -14.06 -0.33
N GLY A 178 5.73 -14.66 -1.51
CA GLY A 178 4.61 -14.79 -2.45
C GLY A 178 3.66 -15.91 -1.99
N ILE A 179 2.56 -15.59 -1.30
CA ILE A 179 1.73 -16.53 -0.53
C ILE A 179 2.61 -17.28 0.49
N SER A 180 3.01 -18.51 0.18
CA SER A 180 3.87 -19.38 1.00
C SER A 180 5.28 -19.57 0.42
N MET A 181 5.54 -19.03 -0.77
CA MET A 181 6.80 -19.20 -1.47
C MET A 181 7.79 -18.11 -1.04
N ASP A 182 8.88 -18.52 -0.41
CA ASP A 182 10.00 -17.66 -0.06
C ASP A 182 10.65 -17.08 -1.32
N ILE A 183 10.94 -15.78 -1.32
CA ILE A 183 11.53 -15.06 -2.47
C ILE A 183 12.84 -15.71 -2.95
N HIS A 184 13.67 -16.22 -2.05
CA HIS A 184 14.94 -16.86 -2.41
C HIS A 184 14.75 -18.21 -3.12
N LYS A 185 13.54 -18.78 -3.08
CA LYS A 185 13.17 -19.98 -3.85
C LYS A 185 12.40 -19.63 -5.12
N ALA A 186 11.87 -18.43 -5.21
CA ALA A 186 11.05 -17.96 -6.32
C ALA A 186 11.84 -17.24 -7.40
N THR A 187 13.00 -16.67 -7.07
CA THR A 187 13.83 -15.92 -8.02
C THR A 187 15.32 -16.23 -7.83
N ASN A 188 16.07 -16.24 -8.94
CA ASN A 188 17.53 -16.36 -8.93
C ASN A 188 18.24 -15.02 -8.72
N THR A 189 17.50 -13.91 -8.83
CA THR A 189 18.06 -12.57 -8.63
C THR A 189 17.92 -12.21 -7.16
N PRO A 190 19.00 -11.89 -6.41
CA PRO A 190 18.94 -11.61 -4.98
C PRO A 190 18.09 -10.38 -4.65
N HIS A 191 18.05 -9.40 -5.55
CA HIS A 191 17.26 -8.17 -5.41
C HIS A 191 16.47 -7.89 -6.67
N LEU A 192 15.18 -7.58 -6.54
CA LEU A 192 14.25 -7.41 -7.65
C LEU A 192 14.49 -6.10 -8.43
N TYR A 193 14.97 -5.05 -7.75
CA TYR A 193 15.27 -3.77 -8.39
C TYR A 193 16.34 -3.90 -9.50
N THR A 194 17.23 -4.89 -9.42
CA THR A 194 18.26 -5.13 -10.41
C THR A 194 17.70 -5.54 -11.77
N ARG A 195 16.44 -6.00 -11.82
CA ARG A 195 15.74 -6.28 -13.09
C ARG A 195 15.60 -5.03 -13.97
N ALA A 196 15.68 -3.84 -13.39
CA ALA A 196 15.67 -2.57 -14.10
C ALA A 196 16.75 -2.48 -15.19
N GLU A 197 17.92 -3.08 -14.95
CA GLU A 197 19.05 -3.11 -15.91
C GLU A 197 18.67 -3.75 -17.25
N ALA A 198 17.82 -4.80 -17.21
CA ALA A 198 17.37 -5.49 -18.42
C ALA A 198 16.51 -4.60 -19.34
N TYR A 199 15.95 -3.52 -18.81
CA TYR A 199 15.10 -2.57 -19.54
C TYR A 199 15.78 -1.21 -19.75
N GLY A 200 17.01 -1.03 -19.28
CA GLY A 200 17.76 0.22 -19.40
C GLY A 200 17.15 1.37 -18.60
N ILE A 201 16.50 1.08 -17.48
CA ILE A 201 15.90 2.05 -16.57
C ILE A 201 16.55 2.00 -15.18
N PRO A 202 16.41 3.04 -14.33
CA PRO A 202 16.97 2.99 -12.99
C PRO A 202 16.16 2.06 -12.06
N GLY A 203 16.90 1.37 -11.20
CA GLY A 203 16.38 0.64 -10.06
C GLY A 203 16.83 1.29 -8.76
N PHE A 204 15.91 1.49 -7.82
CA PHE A 204 16.16 2.03 -6.49
C PHE A 204 15.87 0.98 -5.43
N TYR A 205 16.71 0.91 -4.41
CA TYR A 205 16.61 -0.10 -3.37
C TYR A 205 16.59 0.54 -1.98
N CYS A 206 15.64 0.11 -1.15
CA CYS A 206 15.56 0.41 0.26
C CYS A 206 15.67 -0.90 1.05
N GLU A 207 16.83 -1.12 1.67
CA GLU A 207 17.11 -2.32 2.46
C GLU A 207 16.25 -2.37 3.74
N ASP A 208 15.95 -1.21 4.32
CA ASP A 208 15.16 -1.10 5.54
C ASP A 208 13.80 -0.44 5.25
N GLY A 209 12.88 -1.23 4.72
CA GLY A 209 11.50 -0.80 4.46
C GLY A 209 10.65 -0.64 5.72
N ASN A 210 11.21 -0.92 6.91
CA ASN A 210 10.59 -0.63 8.20
C ASN A 210 11.04 0.74 8.76
N ASP A 211 11.94 1.42 8.06
CA ASP A 211 12.30 2.81 8.30
C ASP A 211 11.55 3.71 7.29
N VAL A 212 10.52 4.41 7.77
CA VAL A 212 9.69 5.25 6.92
C VAL A 212 10.47 6.38 6.24
N LEU A 213 11.54 6.88 6.86
CA LEU A 213 12.38 7.93 6.28
C LEU A 213 13.29 7.38 5.19
N ALA A 214 13.81 6.17 5.34
CA ALA A 214 14.58 5.48 4.30
C ALA A 214 13.71 5.19 3.07
N VAL A 215 12.48 4.74 3.28
CA VAL A 215 11.50 4.56 2.19
C VAL A 215 11.19 5.89 1.52
N TYR A 216 10.91 6.94 2.31
CA TYR A 216 10.65 8.29 1.79
C TYR A 216 11.81 8.80 0.93
N GLU A 217 13.06 8.71 1.40
CA GLU A 217 14.22 9.14 0.63
C GLU A 217 14.39 8.34 -0.68
N THR A 218 14.15 7.03 -0.63
CA THR A 218 14.28 6.15 -1.80
C THR A 218 13.19 6.44 -2.83
N MET A 219 11.95 6.57 -2.40
CA MET A 219 10.83 6.93 -3.28
C MET A 219 11.02 8.33 -3.87
N GLY A 220 11.52 9.29 -3.08
CA GLY A 220 11.81 10.64 -3.54
C GLY A 220 12.74 10.69 -4.74
N LYS A 221 13.79 9.86 -4.76
CA LYS A 221 14.71 9.74 -5.89
C LYS A 221 14.01 9.22 -7.16
N ALA A 222 13.13 8.23 -7.00
CA ALA A 222 12.36 7.68 -8.11
C ALA A 222 11.34 8.71 -8.64
N VAL A 223 10.66 9.43 -7.75
CA VAL A 223 9.71 10.50 -8.11
C VAL A 223 10.42 11.63 -8.85
N GLU A 224 11.57 12.09 -8.37
CA GLU A 224 12.38 13.11 -9.05
C GLU A 224 12.76 12.66 -10.46
N HIS A 225 13.23 11.43 -10.62
CA HIS A 225 13.58 10.85 -11.92
C HIS A 225 12.37 10.84 -12.88
N VAL A 226 11.24 10.32 -12.43
CA VAL A 226 10.05 10.12 -13.28
C VAL A 226 9.38 11.45 -13.61
N ARG A 227 9.20 12.37 -12.63
CA ARG A 227 8.67 13.71 -12.88
C ARG A 227 9.60 14.57 -13.74
N GLY A 228 10.90 14.28 -13.73
CA GLY A 228 11.89 14.90 -14.62
C GLY A 228 11.77 14.46 -16.08
N GLY A 229 10.80 13.59 -16.42
CA GLY A 229 10.58 13.10 -17.79
C GLY A 229 11.62 12.09 -18.27
N ASN A 230 12.35 11.46 -17.34
CA ASN A 230 13.42 10.52 -17.67
C ASN A 230 12.93 9.07 -17.89
N GLY A 231 11.61 8.85 -17.93
CA GLY A 231 10.99 7.53 -18.09
C GLY A 231 10.71 6.82 -16.76
N PRO A 232 10.36 5.53 -16.80
CA PRO A 232 9.94 4.77 -15.63
C PRO A 232 11.10 4.41 -14.70
N ALA A 233 10.74 3.95 -13.50
CA ALA A 233 11.68 3.42 -12.52
C ALA A 233 11.12 2.18 -11.82
N ILE A 234 12.00 1.30 -11.33
CA ILE A 234 11.66 0.24 -10.38
C ILE A 234 12.16 0.66 -9.00
N VAL A 235 11.31 0.52 -8.00
CA VAL A 235 11.68 0.69 -6.58
C VAL A 235 11.41 -0.62 -5.87
N GLU A 236 12.39 -1.14 -5.14
CA GLU A 236 12.22 -2.26 -4.23
C GLU A 236 12.45 -1.82 -2.79
N VAL A 237 11.53 -2.21 -1.91
CA VAL A 237 11.58 -1.93 -0.48
C VAL A 237 11.46 -3.25 0.28
N GLU A 238 12.48 -3.63 1.08
CA GLU A 238 12.41 -4.82 1.90
C GLU A 238 11.60 -4.57 3.17
N SER A 239 10.61 -5.42 3.41
CA SER A 239 9.73 -5.38 4.56
C SER A 239 9.36 -6.80 5.01
N TYR A 240 8.42 -6.92 5.94
CA TYR A 240 7.96 -8.22 6.38
C TYR A 240 6.48 -8.21 6.77
N ARG A 241 5.74 -9.17 6.21
CA ARG A 241 4.33 -9.36 6.50
C ARG A 241 4.13 -10.09 7.84
N TRP A 242 3.48 -9.46 8.83
CA TRP A 242 3.31 -10.06 10.14
C TRP A 242 2.25 -11.15 10.21
N PHE A 243 1.14 -10.96 9.55
CA PHE A 243 0.09 -11.99 9.45
C PHE A 243 0.38 -12.99 8.33
N GLY A 244 -0.41 -14.06 8.22
CA GLY A 244 -0.43 -14.91 7.04
C GLY A 244 -0.74 -14.14 5.76
N HIS A 245 -0.72 -14.81 4.63
CA HIS A 245 -1.05 -14.17 3.34
C HIS A 245 -2.43 -13.53 3.37
N SER A 246 -3.41 -14.24 3.91
CA SER A 246 -4.78 -13.77 4.12
C SER A 246 -5.32 -14.25 5.47
N THR A 247 -6.56 -13.89 5.77
CA THR A 247 -7.28 -14.35 6.98
C THR A 247 -7.46 -15.87 7.07
N ALA A 248 -7.37 -16.59 5.94
CA ALA A 248 -7.45 -18.04 5.86
C ALA A 248 -6.10 -18.75 5.98
N ASP A 249 -4.99 -18.00 5.98
CA ASP A 249 -3.64 -18.55 5.98
C ASP A 249 -3.08 -18.65 7.41
N ALA A 250 -2.80 -19.89 7.84
CA ALA A 250 -2.21 -20.17 9.15
C ALA A 250 -0.70 -19.87 9.24
N GLY A 251 -0.03 -19.58 8.12
CA GLY A 251 1.39 -19.20 8.07
C GLY A 251 2.38 -20.31 8.43
N VAL A 252 2.02 -21.58 8.23
CA VAL A 252 2.84 -22.75 8.63
C VAL A 252 4.16 -22.92 7.87
N TYR A 253 4.39 -22.15 6.82
CA TYR A 253 5.59 -22.17 5.99
C TYR A 253 6.75 -21.33 6.55
N ARG A 254 6.53 -20.61 7.65
CA ARG A 254 7.52 -19.80 8.37
C ARG A 254 7.46 -20.09 9.88
N THR A 255 8.57 -19.94 10.58
CA THR A 255 8.63 -20.22 12.00
C THR A 255 8.05 -19.09 12.83
N LYS A 256 7.63 -19.42 14.06
CA LYS A 256 7.18 -18.39 14.99
C LYS A 256 8.31 -17.46 15.38
N GLU A 257 9.50 -18.01 15.53
CA GLU A 257 10.73 -17.27 15.89
C GLU A 257 11.07 -16.22 14.84
N GLU A 258 10.95 -16.56 13.55
CA GLU A 258 11.12 -15.62 12.42
C GLU A 258 10.12 -14.45 12.51
N VAL A 259 8.85 -14.76 12.73
CA VAL A 259 7.80 -13.72 12.85
C VAL A 259 8.00 -12.85 14.09
N ASP A 260 8.36 -13.45 15.23
CA ASP A 260 8.58 -12.75 16.49
C ASP A 260 9.83 -11.85 16.40
N GLU A 261 10.90 -12.27 15.70
CA GLU A 261 12.10 -11.48 15.42
C GLU A 261 11.73 -10.18 14.68
N TRP A 262 10.95 -10.29 13.60
CA TRP A 262 10.49 -9.12 12.86
C TRP A 262 9.60 -8.19 13.68
N LYS A 263 8.69 -8.74 14.48
CA LYS A 263 7.79 -7.94 15.33
C LYS A 263 8.52 -7.23 16.46
N ASN A 264 9.50 -7.87 17.06
CA ASN A 264 10.17 -7.34 18.26
C ASN A 264 11.30 -6.37 17.92
N ASN A 265 12.01 -6.63 16.81
CA ASN A 265 13.24 -5.90 16.48
C ASN A 265 13.07 -4.94 15.29
N ASN A 266 12.00 -5.13 14.49
CA ASN A 266 11.78 -4.37 13.26
C ASN A 266 10.36 -3.79 13.16
N ASP A 267 9.71 -3.46 14.29
CA ASP A 267 8.40 -2.77 14.25
C ASP A 267 8.58 -1.35 13.71
N PRO A 268 8.00 -1.04 12.53
CA PRO A 268 8.16 0.26 11.89
C PRO A 268 7.61 1.42 12.72
N ILE A 269 6.53 1.20 13.47
CA ILE A 269 5.92 2.25 14.31
C ILE A 269 6.79 2.53 15.54
N ILE A 270 7.26 1.48 16.23
CA ILE A 270 8.14 1.64 17.39
C ILE A 270 9.45 2.30 16.96
N LYS A 271 10.01 1.88 15.82
CA LYS A 271 11.24 2.48 15.27
C LYS A 271 11.07 3.96 15.02
N TYR A 272 9.99 4.35 14.34
CA TYR A 272 9.74 5.75 14.03
C TYR A 272 9.40 6.59 15.28
N ARG A 273 8.61 6.04 16.21
CA ARG A 273 8.34 6.65 17.50
C ARG A 273 9.64 6.99 18.27
N ASN A 274 10.55 6.01 18.36
CA ASN A 274 11.83 6.20 19.02
C ASN A 274 12.67 7.29 18.35
N TYR A 275 12.69 7.33 17.03
CA TYR A 275 13.34 8.39 16.27
C TYR A 275 12.75 9.78 16.60
N LEU A 276 11.41 9.92 16.56
CA LEU A 276 10.74 11.21 16.84
C LEU A 276 11.05 11.74 18.24
N VAL A 277 11.11 10.86 19.22
CA VAL A 277 11.44 11.24 20.61
C VAL A 277 12.92 11.56 20.74
N SER A 278 13.83 10.75 20.20
CA SER A 278 15.28 10.96 20.31
C SER A 278 15.76 12.25 19.63
N GLU A 279 15.13 12.61 18.50
CA GLU A 279 15.42 13.84 17.76
C GLU A 279 14.66 15.07 18.30
N ASN A 280 13.89 14.91 19.40
CA ASN A 280 13.06 15.96 20.00
C ASN A 280 12.06 16.60 19.02
N ILE A 281 11.56 15.81 18.05
CA ILE A 281 10.54 16.23 17.10
C ILE A 281 9.17 16.21 17.77
N ALA A 282 8.89 15.16 18.58
CA ALA A 282 7.67 15.01 19.36
C ALA A 282 7.96 14.41 20.74
N SER A 283 7.12 14.73 21.73
CA SER A 283 7.19 14.08 23.05
C SER A 283 6.46 12.73 23.02
N ALA A 284 6.78 11.86 23.98
CA ALA A 284 6.09 10.57 24.13
C ALA A 284 4.59 10.77 24.36
N GLU A 285 4.21 11.77 25.16
CA GLU A 285 2.80 12.11 25.46
C GLU A 285 2.05 12.59 24.21
N GLU A 286 2.71 13.37 23.34
CA GLU A 286 2.12 13.81 22.06
C GLU A 286 1.84 12.61 21.14
N LEU A 287 2.76 11.64 21.08
CA LEU A 287 2.59 10.43 20.29
C LEU A 287 1.52 9.49 20.89
N ASP A 288 1.43 9.39 22.23
CA ASP A 288 0.36 8.62 22.91
C ASP A 288 -1.02 9.23 22.66
N ALA A 289 -1.11 10.56 22.58
CA ALA A 289 -2.35 11.25 22.23
C ALA A 289 -2.77 10.92 20.79
N ILE A 290 -1.83 10.89 19.84
CA ILE A 290 -2.12 10.47 18.44
C ILE A 290 -2.63 9.04 18.39
N GLN A 291 -1.99 8.10 19.08
CA GLN A 291 -2.45 6.71 19.14
C GLN A 291 -3.89 6.60 19.68
N SER A 292 -4.17 7.34 20.74
CA SER A 292 -5.51 7.37 21.36
C SER A 292 -6.55 7.94 20.40
N GLN A 293 -6.23 9.01 19.68
CA GLN A 293 -7.08 9.61 18.66
C GLN A 293 -7.35 8.64 17.52
N VAL A 294 -6.31 8.01 16.95
CA VAL A 294 -6.43 7.04 15.86
C VAL A 294 -7.32 5.87 16.26
N LYS A 295 -7.17 5.37 17.49
CA LYS A 295 -8.04 4.32 18.01
C LYS A 295 -9.50 4.76 18.03
N ALA A 296 -9.78 5.98 18.49
CA ALA A 296 -11.14 6.53 18.48
C ALA A 296 -11.69 6.73 17.07
N GLU A 297 -10.85 7.15 16.10
CA GLU A 297 -11.22 7.24 14.67
C GLU A 297 -11.63 5.87 14.11
N VAL A 298 -10.88 4.81 14.38
CA VAL A 298 -11.19 3.46 13.92
C VAL A 298 -12.43 2.87 14.63
N ASP A 299 -12.62 3.18 15.93
CA ASP A 299 -13.84 2.82 16.67
C ASP A 299 -15.06 3.49 16.04
N SER A 300 -14.99 4.78 15.71
CA SER A 300 -16.03 5.53 15.01
C SER A 300 -16.34 4.97 13.63
N ALA A 301 -15.30 4.57 12.88
CA ALA A 301 -15.47 3.94 11.57
C ALA A 301 -16.22 2.59 11.68
N TYR A 302 -15.95 1.82 12.72
CA TYR A 302 -16.69 0.59 12.99
C TYR A 302 -18.16 0.86 13.33
N GLU A 303 -18.43 1.85 14.19
CA GLU A 303 -19.82 2.26 14.52
C GLU A 303 -20.57 2.77 13.29
N PHE A 304 -19.90 3.54 12.43
CA PHE A 304 -20.46 3.98 11.14
C PHE A 304 -20.87 2.78 10.28
N ALA A 305 -19.98 1.81 10.10
CA ALA A 305 -20.26 0.62 9.31
C ALA A 305 -21.39 -0.24 9.92
N GLN A 306 -21.46 -0.36 11.25
CA GLN A 306 -22.55 -1.08 11.93
C GLN A 306 -23.91 -0.45 11.69
N ASN A 307 -23.98 0.88 11.67
CA ASN A 307 -25.22 1.63 11.48
C ASN A 307 -25.57 1.86 10.02
N SER A 308 -24.69 1.48 9.10
CA SER A 308 -24.91 1.63 7.67
C SER A 308 -25.87 0.56 7.13
N PRO A 309 -26.76 0.92 6.17
CA PRO A 309 -27.68 -0.04 5.58
C PRO A 309 -26.94 -1.04 4.68
N ASP A 310 -27.56 -2.18 4.50
CA ASP A 310 -27.14 -3.13 3.45
C ASP A 310 -27.54 -2.56 2.09
N PRO A 311 -26.79 -2.87 1.01
CA PRO A 311 -27.14 -2.44 -0.33
C PRO A 311 -28.43 -3.12 -0.82
N GLU A 312 -29.25 -2.38 -1.57
CA GLU A 312 -30.40 -2.95 -2.24
C GLU A 312 -29.94 -3.98 -3.31
N LEU A 313 -30.76 -5.02 -3.55
CA LEU A 313 -30.42 -6.06 -4.52
C LEU A 313 -30.23 -5.52 -5.97
N SER A 314 -30.92 -4.45 -6.30
CA SER A 314 -30.79 -3.76 -7.59
C SER A 314 -29.38 -3.27 -7.87
N VAL A 315 -28.62 -2.89 -6.82
CA VAL A 315 -27.25 -2.39 -6.91
C VAL A 315 -26.29 -3.41 -7.57
N ALA A 316 -26.64 -4.70 -7.51
CA ALA A 316 -25.86 -5.75 -8.18
C ALA A 316 -25.83 -5.60 -9.73
N PHE A 317 -26.79 -4.89 -10.29
CA PHE A 317 -26.91 -4.67 -11.73
C PHE A 317 -26.59 -3.23 -12.18
N GLU A 318 -26.28 -2.35 -11.21
CA GLU A 318 -25.85 -0.99 -11.50
C GLU A 318 -24.36 -0.93 -11.88
N ASP A 319 -23.98 0.08 -12.66
CA ASP A 319 -22.60 0.38 -13.06
C ASP A 319 -21.87 -0.80 -13.75
N VAL A 320 -22.60 -1.74 -14.36
CA VAL A 320 -22.03 -2.87 -15.12
C VAL A 320 -21.75 -2.48 -16.57
N TRP A 321 -22.57 -1.61 -17.13
CA TRP A 321 -22.48 -1.12 -18.50
C TRP A 321 -22.54 0.41 -18.50
N VAL A 322 -21.93 1.00 -19.51
CA VAL A 322 -22.11 2.44 -19.79
C VAL A 322 -23.38 2.57 -20.63
N ASP A 323 -24.34 3.36 -20.16
CA ASP A 323 -25.56 3.71 -20.90
C ASP A 323 -25.27 4.72 -22.02
#